data_d7c9dd61250ef1e6b9a4af473f7cf024
#
_entry.id   d7c9dd61250ef1e6b9a4af473f7cf024
#
_cell.length_a   1.000
_cell.length_b   1.000
_cell.length_c   1.000
_cell.angle_alpha   90.00
_cell.angle_beta   90.00
_cell.angle_gamma   90.00
#
_symmetry.space_group_name_H-M   'P 1'
#
loop_
_entity.id
_entity.type
_entity.pdbx_description
1 polymer ?
#
loop_
_entity_poly.entity_id
_entity_poly.type
_entity_poly.pdbx_seq_one_letter_code
_entity_poly.pdbx_strand_id
1 'polypeptide(L)'
;PHAYAEHWVEQQYLPTPLQGEVFWQPGQLGWEGERRERMAERRAAQLAAAAELAADQPLLLSSGPDRPGVDRWVQRQLGQEGERLQRLRERLWREIPWTRRDRVLLLGVRSLIWALDPLRATPEGGVTVLCENEADRSRLEAQMDLLEPEHRPELLTGNLDALPESQAFDWIGGRLAAADLQGQNWTALLNTINQHAEPTTGLRLLISRAELGPAGALLQDGEPTELFSDLVAQEQQWLELQQRPEKLLAKAGWQLRCEEWLEHLMLPGGTELAERWLIDGSPYRQAMGEISKEVMTQLRQSLNDLGEVGLRLPMRHQLIQGERSTPSKKPPKPELK
;
A
#
# COMPACT_ATOMS: atom_id res chain seq x y z
N PRO A 1 -15.05 -17.15 -2.65
CA PRO A 1 -14.43 -17.14 -1.31
C PRO A 1 -13.89 -18.51 -0.88
N HIS A 2 -14.26 -19.64 -1.51
CA HIS A 2 -13.80 -20.98 -1.09
C HIS A 2 -12.30 -21.23 -1.25
N ALA A 3 -11.62 -20.44 -2.06
CA ALA A 3 -10.16 -20.52 -2.28
C ALA A 3 -9.33 -19.73 -1.26
N TYR A 4 -9.98 -18.94 -0.39
CA TYR A 4 -9.31 -18.08 0.58
C TYR A 4 -9.30 -18.70 1.98
N ALA A 5 -8.31 -18.30 2.78
CA ALA A 5 -8.23 -18.72 4.17
C ALA A 5 -9.54 -18.42 4.89
N GLU A 6 -10.05 -19.39 5.66
CA GLU A 6 -11.32 -19.27 6.37
C GLU A 6 -12.56 -18.94 5.50
N HIS A 7 -12.46 -19.11 4.17
CA HIS A 7 -13.54 -18.81 3.21
C HIS A 7 -14.06 -17.36 3.29
N TRP A 8 -13.17 -16.42 3.63
CA TRP A 8 -13.51 -15.02 3.84
C TRP A 8 -12.50 -14.08 3.14
N VAL A 9 -12.99 -12.96 2.64
CA VAL A 9 -12.20 -11.86 2.05
C VAL A 9 -12.69 -10.52 2.61
N GLU A 10 -11.81 -9.53 2.63
CA GLU A 10 -12.07 -8.17 3.12
C GLU A 10 -12.95 -7.35 2.14
N GLN A 11 -13.98 -7.95 1.60
CA GLN A 11 -14.87 -7.32 0.64
C GLN A 11 -15.97 -6.53 1.34
N GLN A 12 -16.22 -5.30 0.90
CA GLN A 12 -17.34 -4.49 1.37
C GLN A 12 -18.56 -4.71 0.49
N TYR A 13 -19.69 -5.12 1.12
CA TYR A 13 -20.95 -5.43 0.43
C TYR A 13 -22.00 -4.34 0.60
N LEU A 14 -21.77 -3.37 1.50
CA LEU A 14 -22.71 -2.29 1.74
C LEU A 14 -22.56 -1.18 0.69
N PRO A 15 -23.66 -0.56 0.26
CA PRO A 15 -23.61 0.68 -0.52
C PRO A 15 -22.78 1.74 0.16
N THR A 16 -22.09 2.57 -0.61
CA THR A 16 -21.17 3.62 -0.10
C THR A 16 -21.73 4.45 1.06
N PRO A 17 -22.99 4.90 1.04
CA PRO A 17 -23.56 5.66 2.16
C PRO A 17 -23.72 4.88 3.46
N LEU A 18 -23.70 3.55 3.39
CA LEU A 18 -23.89 2.65 4.53
C LEU A 18 -22.57 1.95 4.93
N GLN A 19 -21.49 2.24 4.26
CA GLN A 19 -20.18 1.68 4.61
C GLN A 19 -19.73 2.22 5.96
N GLY A 20 -19.30 1.31 6.84
CA GLY A 20 -18.96 1.64 8.22
C GLY A 20 -20.14 1.56 9.20
N GLU A 21 -21.39 1.56 8.74
CA GLU A 21 -22.55 1.40 9.61
C GLU A 21 -22.57 0.02 10.29
N VAL A 22 -22.96 0.03 11.56
CA VAL A 22 -23.04 -1.16 12.39
C VAL A 22 -24.50 -1.51 12.64
N PHE A 23 -25.05 -2.40 11.81
CA PHE A 23 -26.45 -2.85 11.95
C PHE A 23 -26.64 -3.89 13.06
N TRP A 24 -25.57 -4.58 13.46
CA TRP A 24 -25.62 -5.58 14.51
C TRP A 24 -24.25 -5.71 15.18
N GLN A 25 -24.25 -5.88 16.50
CA GLN A 25 -23.06 -6.17 17.30
C GLN A 25 -23.27 -7.49 18.04
N PRO A 26 -22.28 -8.40 18.02
CA PRO A 26 -22.36 -9.64 18.80
C PRO A 26 -22.46 -9.35 20.28
N GLY A 27 -23.28 -10.13 20.98
CA GLY A 27 -23.36 -10.12 22.43
C GLY A 27 -22.06 -10.60 23.08
N GLN A 28 -22.02 -10.52 24.41
CA GLN A 28 -20.83 -10.94 25.18
C GLN A 28 -20.90 -12.42 25.64
N LEU A 29 -22.03 -13.09 25.46
CA LEU A 29 -22.28 -14.42 26.01
C LEU A 29 -22.47 -15.46 24.90
N GLY A 30 -22.13 -16.73 25.22
CA GLY A 30 -22.35 -17.87 24.36
C GLY A 30 -21.61 -17.79 23.02
N TRP A 31 -22.22 -18.34 21.97
CA TRP A 31 -21.65 -18.41 20.62
C TRP A 31 -21.30 -17.04 20.02
N GLU A 32 -22.06 -16.00 20.34
CA GLU A 32 -21.77 -14.63 19.90
C GLU A 32 -20.53 -14.06 20.57
N GLY A 33 -20.37 -14.30 21.90
CA GLY A 33 -19.21 -13.87 22.64
C GLY A 33 -17.91 -14.51 22.15
N GLU A 34 -17.95 -15.82 21.86
CA GLU A 34 -16.79 -16.55 21.32
C GLU A 34 -16.32 -16.05 19.95
N ARG A 35 -17.19 -15.40 19.18
CA ARG A 35 -16.88 -14.91 17.83
C ARG A 35 -16.76 -13.41 17.73
N ARG A 36 -16.97 -12.70 18.82
CA ARG A 36 -16.97 -11.23 18.86
C ARG A 36 -15.66 -10.65 18.36
N GLU A 37 -14.54 -11.16 18.88
CA GLU A 37 -13.20 -10.74 18.49
C GLU A 37 -12.96 -10.96 16.99
N ARG A 38 -13.23 -12.16 16.49
CA ARG A 38 -13.08 -12.49 15.07
C ARG A 38 -13.96 -11.63 14.16
N MET A 39 -15.15 -11.25 14.61
CA MET A 39 -16.02 -10.35 13.84
C MET A 39 -15.53 -8.91 13.87
N ALA A 40 -14.97 -8.46 15.00
CA ALA A 40 -14.33 -7.15 15.09
C ALA A 40 -13.12 -7.06 14.15
N GLU A 41 -12.26 -8.08 14.14
CA GLU A 41 -11.13 -8.17 13.22
C GLU A 41 -11.56 -8.14 11.74
N ARG A 42 -12.57 -8.92 11.38
CA ARG A 42 -13.10 -8.92 10.00
C ARG A 42 -13.66 -7.58 9.59
N ARG A 43 -14.35 -6.90 10.50
CA ARG A 43 -14.87 -5.55 10.25
C ARG A 43 -13.75 -4.53 10.11
N ALA A 44 -12.72 -4.59 10.97
CA ALA A 44 -11.54 -3.77 10.86
C ALA A 44 -10.83 -3.98 9.52
N ALA A 45 -10.70 -5.24 9.07
CA ALA A 45 -10.11 -5.57 7.78
C ALA A 45 -10.91 -5.01 6.60
N GLN A 46 -12.24 -5.07 6.63
CA GLN A 46 -13.11 -4.49 5.60
C GLN A 46 -12.95 -2.96 5.52
N LEU A 47 -12.96 -2.27 6.65
CA LEU A 47 -12.77 -0.82 6.68
C LEU A 47 -11.34 -0.42 6.28
N ALA A 48 -10.35 -1.20 6.69
CA ALA A 48 -8.96 -0.98 6.30
C ALA A 48 -8.77 -1.16 4.80
N ALA A 49 -9.39 -2.17 4.18
CA ALA A 49 -9.37 -2.35 2.73
C ALA A 49 -10.04 -1.17 1.99
N ALA A 50 -11.18 -0.70 2.48
CA ALA A 50 -11.86 0.47 1.92
C ALA A 50 -11.00 1.74 2.06
N ALA A 51 -10.32 1.93 3.20
CA ALA A 51 -9.42 3.06 3.44
C ALA A 51 -8.16 3.01 2.56
N GLU A 52 -7.61 1.82 2.30
CA GLU A 52 -6.47 1.65 1.39
C GLU A 52 -6.86 2.05 -0.04
N LEU A 53 -8.03 1.62 -0.50
CA LEU A 53 -8.57 2.03 -1.80
C LEU A 53 -8.77 3.54 -1.89
N ALA A 54 -9.29 4.16 -0.82
CA ALA A 54 -9.46 5.61 -0.75
C ALA A 54 -8.11 6.35 -0.71
N ALA A 55 -7.06 5.78 -0.11
CA ALA A 55 -5.72 6.36 -0.08
C ALA A 55 -5.05 6.31 -1.45
N ASP A 56 -5.19 5.20 -2.16
CA ASP A 56 -4.74 5.06 -3.54
C ASP A 56 -5.65 5.83 -4.53
N GLN A 57 -6.90 6.13 -4.13
CA GLN A 57 -7.96 6.74 -4.95
C GLN A 57 -8.75 7.80 -4.14
N PRO A 58 -8.16 8.94 -3.78
CA PRO A 58 -8.78 9.89 -2.86
C PRO A 58 -10.12 10.51 -3.33
N LEU A 59 -10.55 10.28 -4.55
CA LEU A 59 -11.73 10.90 -5.16
C LEU A 59 -12.93 9.97 -5.41
N LEU A 60 -12.86 8.68 -5.03
CA LEU A 60 -13.99 7.76 -5.21
C LEU A 60 -15.10 7.90 -4.15
N LEU A 61 -14.97 8.83 -3.22
CA LEU A 61 -15.93 9.04 -2.12
C LEU A 61 -16.82 10.29 -2.30
N SER A 62 -16.89 10.89 -3.48
CA SER A 62 -17.80 12.02 -3.69
C SER A 62 -19.22 11.54 -3.99
N SER A 63 -20.17 11.99 -3.18
CA SER A 63 -21.61 11.79 -3.33
C SER A 63 -22.13 12.57 -4.56
N GLY A 64 -22.06 11.93 -5.72
CA GLY A 64 -22.77 12.37 -6.92
C GLY A 64 -24.17 11.74 -7.01
N PRO A 65 -25.10 12.25 -7.83
CA PRO A 65 -26.43 11.69 -7.96
C PRO A 65 -26.40 10.25 -8.44
N ASP A 66 -27.23 9.40 -7.83
CA ASP A 66 -27.38 7.96 -8.05
C ASP A 66 -27.41 7.59 -9.55
N ARG A 67 -26.39 6.89 -10.01
CA ARG A 67 -26.36 6.26 -11.34
C ARG A 67 -26.27 4.74 -11.17
N PRO A 68 -27.39 4.00 -11.27
CA PRO A 68 -27.43 2.56 -10.96
C PRO A 68 -26.48 1.67 -11.79
N GLY A 69 -26.01 2.14 -12.93
CA GLY A 69 -24.98 1.47 -13.73
C GLY A 69 -23.57 1.63 -13.16
N VAL A 70 -23.25 2.84 -12.72
CA VAL A 70 -21.95 3.19 -12.10
C VAL A 70 -21.82 2.51 -10.76
N ASP A 71 -22.86 2.49 -9.93
CA ASP A 71 -22.87 1.84 -8.62
C ASP A 71 -22.61 0.34 -8.72
N ARG A 72 -23.22 -0.36 -9.67
CA ARG A 72 -22.97 -1.80 -9.91
C ARG A 72 -21.55 -2.07 -10.43
N TRP A 73 -20.98 -1.14 -11.20
CA TRP A 73 -19.62 -1.25 -11.67
C TRP A 73 -18.62 -1.00 -10.52
N VAL A 74 -18.83 0.07 -9.72
CA VAL A 74 -18.04 0.38 -8.51
C VAL A 74 -18.06 -0.79 -7.53
N GLN A 75 -19.22 -1.38 -7.25
CA GLN A 75 -19.33 -2.55 -6.38
C GLN A 75 -18.56 -3.76 -6.89
N ARG A 76 -18.55 -4.00 -8.22
CA ARG A 76 -17.74 -5.08 -8.80
C ARG A 76 -16.24 -4.81 -8.68
N GLN A 77 -15.83 -3.56 -8.87
CA GLN A 77 -14.42 -3.17 -8.72
C GLN A 77 -13.95 -3.25 -7.28
N LEU A 78 -14.74 -2.79 -6.31
CA LEU A 78 -14.42 -2.93 -4.88
C LEU A 78 -14.24 -4.40 -4.48
N GLY A 79 -15.05 -5.32 -5.04
CA GLY A 79 -14.88 -6.75 -4.82
C GLY A 79 -13.55 -7.29 -5.36
N GLN A 80 -13.19 -6.92 -6.57
CA GLN A 80 -11.93 -7.33 -7.20
C GLN A 80 -10.70 -6.71 -6.50
N GLU A 81 -10.82 -5.46 -6.06
CA GLU A 81 -9.77 -4.79 -5.33
C GLU A 81 -9.54 -5.39 -3.93
N GLY A 82 -10.59 -5.75 -3.20
CA GLY A 82 -10.46 -6.46 -1.93
C GLY A 82 -9.70 -7.78 -2.09
N GLU A 83 -10.01 -8.56 -3.13
CA GLU A 83 -9.28 -9.79 -3.46
C GLU A 83 -7.82 -9.50 -3.86
N ARG A 84 -7.58 -8.43 -4.61
CA ARG A 84 -6.22 -8.00 -4.98
C ARG A 84 -5.40 -7.64 -3.75
N LEU A 85 -5.93 -6.79 -2.87
CA LEU A 85 -5.26 -6.38 -1.65
C LEU A 85 -4.96 -7.58 -0.74
N GLN A 86 -5.89 -8.52 -0.63
CA GLN A 86 -5.65 -9.74 0.12
C GLN A 86 -4.49 -10.56 -0.47
N ARG A 87 -4.47 -10.79 -1.79
CA ARG A 87 -3.35 -11.49 -2.45
C ARG A 87 -2.01 -10.80 -2.22
N LEU A 88 -1.97 -9.46 -2.29
CA LEU A 88 -0.77 -8.67 -2.03
C LEU A 88 -0.31 -8.82 -0.57
N ARG A 89 -1.24 -8.76 0.38
CA ARG A 89 -0.98 -8.95 1.82
C ARG A 89 -0.46 -10.36 2.11
N GLU A 90 -1.11 -11.40 1.57
CA GLU A 90 -0.68 -12.78 1.72
C GLU A 90 0.74 -12.99 1.15
N ARG A 91 1.07 -12.36 0.01
CA ARG A 91 2.44 -12.42 -0.54
C ARG A 91 3.46 -11.70 0.34
N LEU A 92 3.10 -10.54 0.88
CA LEU A 92 3.99 -9.75 1.75
C LEU A 92 4.42 -10.55 2.97
N TRP A 93 3.46 -11.22 3.61
CA TRP A 93 3.66 -11.91 4.88
C TRP A 93 3.85 -13.42 4.79
N ARG A 94 3.86 -13.98 3.59
CA ARG A 94 4.01 -15.42 3.37
C ARG A 94 5.36 -15.94 3.88
N GLU A 95 5.34 -17.14 4.48
CA GLU A 95 6.53 -17.90 4.89
C GLU A 95 7.41 -17.19 5.93
N ILE A 96 6.87 -16.24 6.68
CA ILE A 96 7.56 -15.67 7.82
C ILE A 96 7.42 -16.62 9.02
N PRO A 97 8.54 -17.05 9.63
CA PRO A 97 8.51 -17.91 10.80
C PRO A 97 8.23 -17.09 12.06
N TRP A 98 7.04 -16.54 12.16
CA TRP A 98 6.62 -15.67 13.27
C TRP A 98 6.81 -16.33 14.63
N THR A 99 7.29 -15.57 15.59
CA THR A 99 7.15 -15.90 17.02
C THR A 99 6.21 -14.91 17.70
N ARG A 100 5.54 -15.34 18.76
CA ARG A 100 4.58 -14.49 19.50
C ARG A 100 5.22 -13.22 20.07
N ARG A 101 6.54 -13.20 20.23
CA ARG A 101 7.32 -12.12 20.85
C ARG A 101 8.03 -11.24 19.84
N ASP A 102 7.92 -11.53 18.56
CA ASP A 102 8.55 -10.71 17.53
C ASP A 102 8.02 -9.28 17.59
N ARG A 103 8.93 -8.34 17.45
CA ARG A 103 8.63 -6.91 17.36
C ARG A 103 8.70 -6.51 15.91
N VAL A 104 7.65 -5.88 15.42
CA VAL A 104 7.48 -5.56 14.00
C VAL A 104 7.40 -4.06 13.80
N LEU A 105 8.25 -3.51 12.91
CA LEU A 105 8.15 -2.12 12.43
C LEU A 105 7.53 -2.11 11.03
N LEU A 106 6.48 -1.33 10.87
CA LEU A 106 5.80 -1.14 9.57
C LEU A 106 6.06 0.25 9.02
N LEU A 107 6.44 0.30 7.74
CA LEU A 107 6.80 1.50 6.99
C LEU A 107 5.85 1.70 5.78
N GLY A 108 5.52 2.97 5.46
CA GLY A 108 4.69 3.32 4.31
C GLY A 108 3.24 2.81 4.37
N VAL A 109 2.78 2.44 5.57
CA VAL A 109 1.45 1.87 5.79
C VAL A 109 0.45 3.00 6.03
N ARG A 110 -0.54 3.11 5.17
CA ARG A 110 -1.64 4.08 5.24
C ARG A 110 -3.00 3.43 5.57
N SER A 111 -2.98 2.11 5.74
CA SER A 111 -4.17 1.31 6.08
C SER A 111 -3.79 0.16 7.01
N LEU A 112 -4.66 -0.11 7.97
CA LEU A 112 -4.49 -1.18 8.95
C LEU A 112 -4.42 -2.58 8.34
N ILE A 113 -4.91 -2.76 7.10
CA ILE A 113 -4.90 -4.05 6.40
C ILE A 113 -3.50 -4.70 6.36
N TRP A 114 -2.45 -3.89 6.27
CA TRP A 114 -1.06 -4.37 6.22
C TRP A 114 -0.51 -4.78 7.59
N ALA A 115 -1.16 -4.34 8.68
CA ALA A 115 -0.77 -4.64 10.04
C ALA A 115 -1.49 -5.87 10.63
N LEU A 116 -2.60 -6.32 10.03
CA LEU A 116 -3.45 -7.36 10.61
C LEU A 116 -2.74 -8.69 10.81
N ASP A 117 -1.94 -9.15 9.85
CA ASP A 117 -1.23 -10.42 9.99
C ASP A 117 -0.12 -10.35 11.05
N PRO A 118 0.76 -9.31 11.07
CA PRO A 118 1.71 -9.12 12.16
C PRO A 118 1.05 -9.02 13.53
N LEU A 119 -0.04 -8.25 13.68
CA LEU A 119 -0.76 -8.12 14.95
C LEU A 119 -1.25 -9.46 15.50
N ARG A 120 -1.78 -10.32 14.62
CA ARG A 120 -2.22 -11.66 14.99
C ARG A 120 -1.05 -12.59 15.35
N ALA A 121 0.04 -12.47 14.60
CA ALA A 121 1.18 -13.35 14.74
C ALA A 121 2.04 -13.02 15.98
N THR A 122 2.11 -11.74 16.38
CA THR A 122 3.04 -11.23 17.39
C THR A 122 2.37 -10.55 18.59
N PRO A 123 1.38 -11.18 19.26
CA PRO A 123 0.59 -10.55 20.31
C PRO A 123 1.37 -10.18 21.57
N GLU A 124 2.57 -10.76 21.79
CA GLU A 124 3.42 -10.49 22.94
C GLU A 124 4.56 -9.50 22.62
N GLY A 125 4.98 -9.40 21.36
CA GLY A 125 6.03 -8.50 20.90
C GLY A 125 5.51 -7.15 20.45
N GLY A 126 4.45 -7.18 19.64
CA GLY A 126 3.72 -6.00 19.18
C GLY A 126 4.18 -5.45 17.84
N VAL A 127 3.36 -4.55 17.31
CA VAL A 127 3.52 -3.91 16.01
C VAL A 127 3.59 -2.40 16.19
N THR A 128 4.63 -1.77 15.67
CA THR A 128 4.79 -0.32 15.59
C THR A 128 4.63 0.12 14.14
N VAL A 129 3.79 1.11 13.87
CA VAL A 129 3.60 1.71 12.53
C VAL A 129 4.21 3.10 12.52
N LEU A 130 5.14 3.35 11.59
CA LEU A 130 5.66 4.68 11.34
C LEU A 130 4.78 5.38 10.29
N CYS A 131 4.00 6.36 10.75
CA CYS A 131 3.17 7.22 9.92
C CYS A 131 4.03 8.36 9.34
N GLU A 132 3.85 8.65 8.06
CA GLU A 132 4.59 9.73 7.40
C GLU A 132 4.17 11.11 7.94
N ASN A 133 2.88 11.27 8.24
CA ASN A 133 2.31 12.53 8.70
C ASN A 133 1.10 12.27 9.62
N GLU A 134 0.58 13.36 10.22
CA GLU A 134 -0.54 13.28 11.15
C GLU A 134 -1.87 12.88 10.48
N ALA A 135 -2.03 13.15 9.18
CA ALA A 135 -3.23 12.72 8.45
C ALA A 135 -3.26 11.19 8.27
N ASP A 136 -2.13 10.57 8.00
CA ASP A 136 -2.02 9.10 7.92
C ASP A 136 -2.23 8.47 9.30
N ARG A 137 -1.68 9.07 10.36
CA ARG A 137 -1.92 8.65 11.74
C ARG A 137 -3.42 8.68 12.08
N SER A 138 -4.09 9.82 11.90
CA SER A 138 -5.51 9.97 12.21
C SER A 138 -6.38 8.97 11.42
N ARG A 139 -6.00 8.68 10.18
CA ARG A 139 -6.69 7.67 9.35
C ARG A 139 -6.55 6.27 9.93
N LEU A 140 -5.37 5.90 10.41
CA LEU A 140 -5.13 4.60 11.06
C LEU A 140 -5.83 4.53 12.42
N GLU A 141 -5.81 5.59 13.22
CA GLU A 141 -6.53 5.66 14.50
C GLU A 141 -8.02 5.38 14.32
N ALA A 142 -8.66 5.98 13.32
CA ALA A 142 -10.07 5.74 13.01
C ALA A 142 -10.37 4.27 12.66
N GLN A 143 -9.43 3.57 12.02
CA GLN A 143 -9.56 2.14 11.73
C GLN A 143 -9.33 1.27 12.98
N MET A 144 -8.47 1.72 13.89
CA MET A 144 -8.14 1.01 15.13
C MET A 144 -9.28 1.00 16.15
N ASP A 145 -10.24 1.91 16.05
CA ASP A 145 -11.39 1.98 16.98
C ASP A 145 -12.22 0.70 17.01
N LEU A 146 -12.12 -0.12 15.98
CA LEU A 146 -12.77 -1.43 15.91
C LEU A 146 -12.00 -2.57 16.60
N LEU A 147 -10.73 -2.36 16.93
CA LEU A 147 -9.90 -3.33 17.60
C LEU A 147 -9.92 -3.10 19.11
N GLU A 148 -9.87 -4.18 19.88
CA GLU A 148 -9.64 -4.10 21.31
C GLU A 148 -8.27 -3.43 21.57
N PRO A 149 -8.12 -2.62 22.64
CA PRO A 149 -6.92 -1.83 22.89
C PRO A 149 -5.62 -2.63 22.88
N GLU A 150 -5.63 -3.86 23.41
CA GLU A 150 -4.47 -4.76 23.45
C GLU A 150 -4.05 -5.32 22.09
N HIS A 151 -4.92 -5.22 21.08
CA HIS A 151 -4.66 -5.67 19.71
C HIS A 151 -4.37 -4.51 18.75
N ARG A 152 -4.14 -3.31 19.27
CA ARG A 152 -3.85 -2.12 18.46
C ARG A 152 -2.34 -1.99 18.24
N PRO A 153 -1.90 -1.60 17.03
CA PRO A 153 -0.50 -1.22 16.83
C PRO A 153 -0.19 0.10 17.54
N GLU A 154 1.07 0.29 17.91
CA GLU A 154 1.59 1.59 18.30
C GLU A 154 1.79 2.46 17.05
N LEU A 155 1.27 3.70 17.05
CA LEU A 155 1.44 4.65 15.96
C LEU A 155 2.44 5.73 16.33
N LEU A 156 3.45 5.88 15.51
CA LEU A 156 4.45 6.96 15.61
C LEU A 156 4.35 7.85 14.37
N THR A 157 4.45 9.17 14.55
CA THR A 157 4.38 10.14 13.45
C THR A 157 5.73 10.82 13.24
N GLY A 158 6.13 10.96 11.99
CA GLY A 158 7.30 11.73 11.58
C GLY A 158 8.60 10.95 11.64
N ASN A 159 9.63 11.54 12.26
CA ASN A 159 10.95 10.96 12.34
C ASN A 159 11.00 9.79 13.31
N LEU A 160 11.90 8.85 13.02
CA LEU A 160 12.30 7.78 13.91
C LEU A 160 12.99 8.22 15.19
N ASP A 161 13.35 9.49 15.27
CA ASP A 161 13.83 10.07 16.54
C ASP A 161 12.80 9.89 17.68
N ALA A 162 11.55 9.57 17.33
CA ALA A 162 10.53 9.17 18.30
C ALA A 162 10.72 7.74 18.82
N LEU A 163 11.48 6.89 18.11
CA LEU A 163 11.83 5.55 18.58
C LEU A 163 13.11 5.64 19.44
N PRO A 164 13.15 4.99 20.60
CA PRO A 164 14.40 4.85 21.35
C PRO A 164 15.49 4.24 20.46
N GLU A 165 16.70 4.82 20.43
CA GLU A 165 17.83 4.30 19.62
C GLU A 165 18.13 2.82 19.88
N SER A 166 17.81 2.34 21.09
CA SER A 166 17.99 0.95 21.49
C SER A 166 16.86 0.01 21.06
N GLN A 167 15.82 0.53 20.40
CA GLN A 167 14.68 -0.30 19.99
C GLN A 167 14.98 -1.00 18.66
N ALA A 168 15.33 -2.27 18.76
CA ALA A 168 15.48 -3.16 17.62
C ALA A 168 14.17 -3.88 17.30
N PHE A 169 14.03 -4.28 16.04
CA PHE A 169 12.89 -5.04 15.55
C PHE A 169 13.34 -6.36 14.95
N ASP A 170 12.54 -7.42 15.16
CA ASP A 170 12.77 -8.73 14.56
C ASP A 170 12.38 -8.71 13.09
N TRP A 171 11.35 -7.92 12.74
CA TRP A 171 10.88 -7.74 11.38
C TRP A 171 10.65 -6.26 11.07
N ILE A 172 11.14 -5.82 9.91
CA ILE A 172 10.83 -4.52 9.33
C ILE A 172 10.12 -4.77 8.01
N GLY A 173 8.93 -4.21 7.84
CA GLY A 173 8.14 -4.46 6.65
C GLY A 173 7.20 -3.34 6.29
N GLY A 174 6.43 -3.55 5.22
CA GLY A 174 5.39 -2.62 4.83
C GLY A 174 5.16 -2.54 3.33
N ARG A 175 4.24 -1.64 2.96
CA ARG A 175 3.91 -1.35 1.57
C ARG A 175 4.35 0.07 1.22
N LEU A 176 5.23 0.18 0.25
CA LEU A 176 5.75 1.44 -0.24
C LEU A 176 5.12 1.79 -1.59
N ALA A 177 4.64 3.03 -1.72
CA ALA A 177 4.22 3.59 -2.99
C ALA A 177 5.42 4.20 -3.74
N ALA A 178 5.24 4.54 -5.01
CA ALA A 178 6.27 5.19 -5.80
C ALA A 178 6.76 6.52 -5.19
N ALA A 179 5.86 7.26 -4.53
CA ALA A 179 6.19 8.52 -3.86
C ALA A 179 7.16 8.33 -2.69
N ASP A 180 7.03 7.22 -1.93
CA ASP A 180 7.91 6.90 -0.80
C ASP A 180 9.36 6.60 -1.25
N LEU A 181 9.53 6.28 -2.53
CA LEU A 181 10.82 5.94 -3.14
C LEU A 181 11.50 7.14 -3.80
N GLN A 182 10.94 8.34 -3.71
CA GLN A 182 11.50 9.53 -4.34
C GLN A 182 12.37 10.35 -3.37
N GLY A 183 13.51 10.83 -3.87
CA GLY A 183 14.34 11.83 -3.23
C GLY A 183 14.76 11.52 -1.79
N GLN A 184 14.52 12.47 -0.90
CA GLN A 184 14.93 12.39 0.50
C GLN A 184 14.13 11.38 1.32
N ASN A 185 12.87 11.11 0.94
CA ASN A 185 12.00 10.19 1.67
C ASN A 185 12.58 8.77 1.71
N TRP A 186 13.07 8.27 0.55
CA TRP A 186 13.70 6.96 0.51
C TRP A 186 14.98 6.91 1.35
N THR A 187 15.80 7.96 1.33
CA THR A 187 17.03 8.02 2.14
C THR A 187 16.69 7.97 3.64
N ALA A 188 15.67 8.67 4.05
CA ALA A 188 15.20 8.64 5.43
C ALA A 188 14.71 7.24 5.83
N LEU A 189 13.86 6.62 5.00
CA LEU A 189 13.39 5.24 5.22
C LEU A 189 14.55 4.24 5.30
N LEU A 190 15.53 4.35 4.42
CA LEU A 190 16.69 3.46 4.41
C LEU A 190 17.54 3.62 5.68
N ASN A 191 17.76 4.84 6.13
CA ASN A 191 18.47 5.12 7.39
C ASN A 191 17.72 4.49 8.56
N THR A 192 16.41 4.64 8.58
CA THR A 192 15.53 4.00 9.53
C THR A 192 15.72 2.50 9.59
N ILE A 193 15.55 1.85 8.46
CA ILE A 193 15.69 0.40 8.34
C ILE A 193 17.06 -0.03 8.90
N ASN A 194 18.11 0.69 8.56
CA ASN A 194 19.47 0.34 8.99
C ASN A 194 19.72 0.59 10.48
N GLN A 195 19.15 1.66 11.03
CA GLN A 195 19.34 2.04 12.44
C GLN A 195 18.66 1.06 13.40
N HIS A 196 17.48 0.55 13.03
CA HIS A 196 16.65 -0.31 13.86
C HIS A 196 16.73 -1.80 13.50
N ALA A 197 17.63 -2.18 12.58
CA ALA A 197 17.86 -3.55 12.19
C ALA A 197 19.07 -4.16 12.91
N GLU A 198 18.85 -5.28 13.58
CA GLU A 198 19.90 -6.17 14.09
C GLU A 198 20.37 -7.18 13.03
N PRO A 199 21.45 -7.94 13.27
CA PRO A 199 21.91 -8.98 12.35
C PRO A 199 20.89 -10.07 12.01
N THR A 200 19.90 -10.26 12.90
CA THR A 200 18.82 -11.25 12.73
C THR A 200 17.53 -10.67 12.20
N THR A 201 17.46 -9.34 12.01
CA THR A 201 16.24 -8.67 11.51
C THR A 201 15.91 -9.11 10.10
N GLY A 202 14.67 -9.56 9.90
CA GLY A 202 14.10 -9.83 8.59
C GLY A 202 13.47 -8.57 7.95
N LEU A 203 13.58 -8.46 6.63
CA LEU A 203 12.99 -7.36 5.85
C LEU A 203 11.94 -7.88 4.88
N ARG A 204 10.79 -7.20 4.82
CA ARG A 204 9.68 -7.49 3.89
C ARG A 204 9.09 -6.20 3.35
N LEU A 205 9.41 -5.82 2.13
CA LEU A 205 8.86 -4.62 1.49
C LEU A 205 8.11 -4.98 0.22
N LEU A 206 6.86 -4.57 0.14
CA LEU A 206 6.05 -4.64 -1.07
C LEU A 206 6.01 -3.26 -1.72
N ILE A 207 6.47 -3.18 -2.95
CA ILE A 207 6.50 -1.94 -3.73
C ILE A 207 5.55 -2.07 -4.91
N SER A 208 4.68 -1.07 -5.11
CA SER A 208 3.74 -1.03 -6.22
C SER A 208 3.97 0.22 -7.05
N ARG A 209 4.20 0.05 -8.35
CA ARG A 209 4.50 1.14 -9.30
C ARG A 209 3.66 1.00 -10.56
N ALA A 210 3.13 2.11 -11.07
CA ALA A 210 2.56 2.11 -12.41
C ALA A 210 3.68 2.00 -13.45
N GLU A 211 3.45 1.23 -14.51
CA GLU A 211 4.37 1.11 -15.65
C GLU A 211 4.13 2.19 -16.70
N LEU A 212 2.93 2.78 -16.71
CA LEU A 212 2.52 3.83 -17.62
C LEU A 212 1.87 4.97 -16.85
N GLY A 213 2.04 6.19 -17.35
CA GLY A 213 1.22 7.31 -16.92
C GLY A 213 -0.16 7.27 -17.62
N PRO A 214 -1.05 8.23 -17.30
CA PRO A 214 -2.40 8.27 -17.86
C PRO A 214 -2.41 8.39 -19.39
N ALA A 215 -1.54 9.18 -20.00
CA ALA A 215 -1.46 9.30 -21.46
C ALA A 215 -0.93 8.00 -22.09
N GLY A 216 0.12 7.41 -21.52
CA GLY A 216 0.65 6.14 -21.99
C GLY A 216 -0.35 4.99 -21.88
N ALA A 217 -1.16 4.96 -20.82
CA ALA A 217 -2.20 3.95 -20.63
C ALA A 217 -3.34 4.09 -21.64
N LEU A 218 -3.75 5.32 -21.98
CA LEU A 218 -4.74 5.58 -23.04
C LEU A 218 -4.25 5.09 -24.41
N LEU A 219 -2.98 5.31 -24.73
CA LEU A 219 -2.42 4.88 -26.02
C LEU A 219 -2.30 3.35 -26.14
N GLN A 220 -2.16 2.64 -25.02
CA GLN A 220 -2.08 1.18 -25.03
C GLN A 220 -3.37 0.53 -25.53
N ASP A 221 -4.52 1.17 -25.31
CA ASP A 221 -5.84 0.67 -25.69
C ASP A 221 -6.30 1.08 -27.12
N GLY A 222 -5.45 1.79 -27.91
CA GLY A 222 -5.65 1.85 -29.36
C GLY A 222 -5.76 3.20 -30.06
N GLU A 223 -5.49 4.32 -29.42
CA GLU A 223 -5.47 5.63 -30.09
C GLU A 223 -4.06 6.25 -30.07
N PRO A 224 -3.20 5.99 -31.06
CA PRO A 224 -1.95 6.75 -31.18
C PRO A 224 -2.27 8.15 -31.67
N THR A 225 -2.53 9.06 -30.76
CA THR A 225 -2.61 10.47 -31.10
C THR A 225 -1.20 11.04 -31.01
N GLU A 226 -0.65 11.52 -32.15
CA GLU A 226 0.65 12.25 -32.16
C GLU A 226 0.71 13.33 -31.08
N LEU A 227 -0.47 13.87 -30.73
CA LEU A 227 -0.68 14.89 -29.71
C LEU A 227 -0.12 14.47 -28.32
N PHE A 228 -0.14 13.20 -27.97
CA PHE A 228 0.34 12.71 -26.65
C PHE A 228 1.80 12.22 -26.66
N SER A 229 2.46 12.19 -27.81
CA SER A 229 3.80 11.60 -27.93
C SER A 229 4.82 12.21 -26.97
N ASP A 230 4.87 13.55 -26.89
CA ASP A 230 5.79 14.25 -25.99
C ASP A 230 5.43 14.02 -24.52
N LEU A 231 4.14 14.01 -24.20
CA LEU A 231 3.66 13.76 -22.84
C LEU A 231 3.99 12.35 -22.39
N VAL A 232 3.79 11.34 -23.24
CA VAL A 232 4.16 9.95 -22.97
C VAL A 232 5.66 9.80 -22.72
N ALA A 233 6.50 10.49 -23.51
CA ALA A 233 7.94 10.49 -23.29
C ALA A 233 8.32 11.11 -21.93
N GLN A 234 7.64 12.19 -21.52
CA GLN A 234 7.82 12.80 -20.20
C GLN A 234 7.34 11.84 -19.06
N GLU A 235 6.20 11.19 -19.25
CA GLU A 235 5.70 10.17 -18.32
C GLU A 235 6.71 9.04 -18.12
N GLN A 236 7.28 8.52 -19.20
CA GLN A 236 8.29 7.46 -19.14
C GLN A 236 9.54 7.93 -18.40
N GLN A 237 10.03 9.13 -18.70
CA GLN A 237 11.16 9.70 -17.98
C GLN A 237 10.89 9.85 -16.48
N TRP A 238 9.71 10.32 -16.10
CA TRP A 238 9.31 10.45 -14.70
C TRP A 238 9.26 9.09 -14.00
N LEU A 239 8.71 8.07 -14.64
CA LEU A 239 8.65 6.72 -14.09
C LEU A 239 10.05 6.08 -13.94
N GLU A 240 10.98 6.39 -14.85
CA GLU A 240 12.36 5.92 -14.78
C GLU A 240 13.18 6.58 -13.65
N LEU A 241 12.83 7.80 -13.24
CA LEU A 241 13.47 8.50 -12.12
C LEU A 241 13.17 7.86 -10.76
N GLN A 242 12.25 6.92 -10.68
CA GLN A 242 11.95 6.21 -9.44
C GLN A 242 13.15 5.39 -8.98
N GLN A 243 13.54 5.58 -7.73
CA GLN A 243 14.67 4.87 -7.17
C GLN A 243 14.45 3.36 -7.14
N ARG A 244 15.54 2.62 -7.26
CA ARG A 244 15.54 1.15 -7.15
C ARG A 244 16.01 0.76 -5.76
N PRO A 245 15.10 0.52 -4.81
CA PRO A 245 15.42 0.30 -3.40
C PRO A 245 16.32 -0.91 -3.18
N GLU A 246 16.19 -1.96 -3.99
CA GLU A 246 17.01 -3.16 -3.89
C GLU A 246 18.51 -2.87 -4.00
N LYS A 247 18.90 -1.92 -4.85
CA LYS A 247 20.31 -1.54 -5.02
C LYS A 247 20.89 -0.84 -3.80
N LEU A 248 20.10 0.00 -3.17
CA LEU A 248 20.50 0.76 -1.99
C LEU A 248 20.53 -0.12 -0.74
N LEU A 249 19.54 -1.00 -0.58
CA LEU A 249 19.51 -2.00 0.49
C LEU A 249 20.71 -2.95 0.40
N ALA A 250 21.02 -3.46 -0.80
CA ALA A 250 22.18 -4.31 -1.00
C ALA A 250 23.50 -3.60 -0.63
N LYS A 251 23.66 -2.33 -0.98
CA LYS A 251 24.81 -1.50 -0.57
C LYS A 251 24.88 -1.29 0.95
N ALA A 252 23.75 -1.30 1.62
CA ALA A 252 23.62 -1.19 3.07
C ALA A 252 23.85 -2.52 3.82
N GLY A 253 24.21 -3.59 3.11
CA GLY A 253 24.57 -4.88 3.69
C GLY A 253 23.41 -5.87 3.84
N TRP A 254 22.31 -5.65 3.14
CA TRP A 254 21.22 -6.60 3.08
C TRP A 254 21.45 -7.66 1.99
N GLN A 255 21.24 -8.93 2.33
CA GLN A 255 21.14 -10.02 1.36
C GLN A 255 19.69 -10.10 0.93
N LEU A 256 19.42 -9.87 -0.37
CA LEU A 256 18.07 -9.67 -0.88
C LEU A 256 17.65 -10.80 -1.82
N ARG A 257 16.39 -11.18 -1.70
CA ARG A 257 15.63 -11.92 -2.70
C ARG A 257 14.49 -11.03 -3.18
N CYS A 258 14.38 -10.84 -4.49
CA CYS A 258 13.32 -10.02 -5.10
C CYS A 258 12.43 -10.90 -5.98
N GLU A 259 11.13 -10.72 -5.85
CA GLU A 259 10.11 -11.30 -6.72
C GLU A 259 9.35 -10.15 -7.38
N GLU A 260 9.20 -10.18 -8.69
CA GLU A 260 8.46 -9.17 -9.44
C GLU A 260 7.33 -9.81 -10.24
N TRP A 261 6.20 -9.09 -10.34
CA TRP A 261 5.09 -9.49 -11.21
C TRP A 261 4.33 -8.27 -11.71
N LEU A 262 3.60 -8.47 -12.80
CA LEU A 262 2.76 -7.45 -13.41
C LEU A 262 1.29 -7.79 -13.17
N GLU A 263 0.51 -6.82 -12.73
CA GLU A 263 -0.95 -6.87 -12.66
C GLU A 263 -1.54 -5.70 -13.46
N HIS A 264 -2.80 -5.82 -13.86
CA HIS A 264 -3.52 -4.74 -14.50
C HIS A 264 -4.62 -4.25 -13.56
N LEU A 265 -4.52 -2.97 -13.19
CA LEU A 265 -5.54 -2.29 -12.43
C LEU A 265 -6.54 -1.67 -13.41
N MET A 266 -7.83 -1.91 -13.18
CA MET A 266 -8.90 -1.26 -13.93
C MET A 266 -9.41 -0.07 -13.14
N LEU A 267 -9.13 1.13 -13.65
CA LEU A 267 -9.61 2.38 -13.05
C LEU A 267 -10.89 2.82 -13.75
N PRO A 268 -11.95 3.20 -13.00
CA PRO A 268 -13.18 3.71 -13.60
C PRO A 268 -12.90 4.96 -14.42
N GLY A 269 -13.45 5.03 -15.63
CA GLY A 269 -13.40 6.24 -16.46
C GLY A 269 -14.30 7.34 -15.91
N GLY A 270 -14.11 8.55 -16.37
CA GLY A 270 -14.95 9.69 -16.02
C GLY A 270 -14.20 10.85 -15.38
N THR A 271 -14.95 11.84 -14.93
CA THR A 271 -14.42 13.10 -14.39
C THR A 271 -13.50 12.86 -13.19
N GLU A 272 -13.85 11.92 -12.32
CA GLU A 272 -13.05 11.59 -11.13
C GLU A 272 -11.66 11.04 -11.50
N LEU A 273 -11.58 10.18 -12.52
CA LEU A 273 -10.31 9.68 -13.03
C LEU A 273 -9.44 10.80 -13.60
N ALA A 274 -10.05 11.69 -14.40
CA ALA A 274 -9.36 12.84 -14.97
C ALA A 274 -8.86 13.79 -13.88
N GLU A 275 -9.67 14.10 -12.88
CA GLU A 275 -9.30 14.97 -11.77
C GLU A 275 -8.17 14.40 -10.93
N ARG A 276 -8.16 13.10 -10.69
CA ARG A 276 -7.11 12.42 -9.93
C ARG A 276 -5.69 12.78 -10.38
N TRP A 277 -5.48 12.85 -11.69
CA TRP A 277 -4.17 13.18 -12.25
C TRP A 277 -4.02 14.64 -12.64
N LEU A 278 -5.11 15.27 -13.12
CA LEU A 278 -5.03 16.55 -13.82
C LEU A 278 -5.40 17.75 -12.93
N ILE A 279 -5.74 17.53 -11.66
CA ILE A 279 -5.94 18.63 -10.71
C ILE A 279 -4.62 19.35 -10.46
N ASP A 280 -4.68 20.66 -10.34
CA ASP A 280 -3.49 21.46 -10.00
C ASP A 280 -2.94 21.05 -8.64
N GLY A 281 -1.62 20.86 -8.58
CA GLY A 281 -0.94 20.40 -7.38
C GLY A 281 -0.88 18.88 -7.21
N SER A 282 -1.49 18.08 -8.09
CA SER A 282 -1.29 16.63 -8.09
C SER A 282 0.18 16.27 -8.36
N PRO A 283 0.68 15.14 -7.81
CA PRO A 283 2.05 14.68 -8.09
C PRO A 283 2.35 14.52 -9.58
N TYR A 284 1.35 14.08 -10.35
CA TYR A 284 1.46 13.96 -11.81
C TYR A 284 1.66 15.33 -12.46
N ARG A 285 0.81 16.33 -12.13
CA ARG A 285 0.94 17.68 -12.66
C ARG A 285 2.26 18.35 -12.31
N GLN A 286 2.71 18.15 -11.07
CA GLN A 286 4.02 18.64 -10.63
C GLN A 286 5.17 18.00 -11.41
N ALA A 287 5.09 16.71 -11.68
CA ALA A 287 6.12 15.98 -12.43
C ALA A 287 6.16 16.32 -13.92
N MET A 288 4.99 16.51 -14.53
CA MET A 288 4.89 16.85 -15.97
C MET A 288 5.13 18.34 -16.27
N GLY A 289 5.15 19.21 -15.26
CA GLY A 289 5.37 20.65 -15.47
C GLY A 289 4.28 21.30 -16.32
N GLU A 290 4.69 22.15 -17.29
CA GLU A 290 3.76 22.84 -18.18
C GLU A 290 3.30 21.91 -19.30
N ILE A 291 2.02 21.54 -19.28
CA ILE A 291 1.34 20.83 -20.35
C ILE A 291 0.51 21.86 -21.14
N SER A 292 0.55 21.82 -22.48
CA SER A 292 -0.25 22.72 -23.30
C SER A 292 -1.76 22.56 -22.99
N LYS A 293 -2.51 23.66 -23.12
CA LYS A 293 -3.97 23.63 -22.87
C LYS A 293 -4.70 22.63 -23.76
N GLU A 294 -4.24 22.48 -25.01
CA GLU A 294 -4.80 21.55 -25.97
C GLU A 294 -4.61 20.11 -25.51
N VAL A 295 -3.39 19.70 -25.21
CA VAL A 295 -3.06 18.36 -24.69
C VAL A 295 -3.81 18.06 -23.39
N MET A 296 -3.88 19.03 -22.48
CA MET A 296 -4.59 18.90 -21.21
C MET A 296 -6.10 18.69 -21.43
N THR A 297 -6.71 19.46 -22.34
CA THR A 297 -8.14 19.35 -22.64
C THR A 297 -8.44 18.00 -23.26
N GLN A 298 -7.64 17.57 -24.24
CA GLN A 298 -7.82 16.30 -24.91
C GLN A 298 -7.61 15.11 -23.96
N LEU A 299 -6.58 15.17 -23.11
CA LEU A 299 -6.32 14.12 -22.10
C LEU A 299 -7.49 14.00 -21.13
N ARG A 300 -8.00 15.13 -20.64
CA ARG A 300 -9.17 15.16 -19.75
C ARG A 300 -10.41 14.57 -20.45
N GLN A 301 -10.63 14.94 -21.70
CA GLN A 301 -11.76 14.42 -22.47
C GLN A 301 -11.63 12.92 -22.70
N SER A 302 -10.46 12.43 -23.13
CA SER A 302 -10.23 11.00 -23.36
C SER A 302 -10.46 10.18 -22.08
N LEU A 303 -9.98 10.66 -20.91
CA LEU A 303 -10.22 9.99 -19.63
C LEU A 303 -11.70 9.98 -19.23
N ASN A 304 -12.44 11.07 -19.53
CA ASN A 304 -13.88 11.14 -19.28
C ASN A 304 -14.66 10.19 -20.19
N ASP A 305 -14.27 10.09 -21.47
CA ASP A 305 -14.96 9.30 -22.49
C ASP A 305 -14.81 7.79 -22.29
N LEU A 306 -13.83 7.35 -21.47
CA LEU A 306 -13.67 5.94 -21.10
C LEU A 306 -14.92 5.35 -20.42
N GLY A 307 -15.71 6.17 -19.72
CA GLY A 307 -16.97 5.77 -19.12
C GLY A 307 -16.86 4.47 -18.29
N GLU A 308 -17.74 3.52 -18.58
CA GLU A 308 -17.79 2.21 -17.89
C GLU A 308 -16.67 1.24 -18.31
N VAL A 309 -16.00 1.48 -19.44
CA VAL A 309 -14.88 0.64 -19.90
C VAL A 309 -13.70 0.77 -18.95
N GLY A 310 -13.46 1.98 -18.45
CA GLY A 310 -12.37 2.28 -17.56
C GLY A 310 -10.99 2.31 -18.23
N LEU A 311 -9.97 2.71 -17.45
CA LEU A 311 -8.58 2.73 -17.88
C LEU A 311 -7.84 1.51 -17.34
N ARG A 312 -7.21 0.77 -18.23
CA ARG A 312 -6.35 -0.36 -17.88
C ARG A 312 -4.93 0.13 -17.58
N LEU A 313 -4.54 0.13 -16.32
CA LEU A 313 -3.23 0.59 -15.87
C LEU A 313 -2.35 -0.61 -15.49
N PRO A 314 -1.23 -0.86 -16.19
CA PRO A 314 -0.28 -1.90 -15.79
C PRO A 314 0.47 -1.47 -14.54
N MET A 315 0.42 -2.31 -13.51
CA MET A 315 1.07 -2.12 -12.22
C MET A 315 2.14 -3.18 -12.01
N ARG A 316 3.37 -2.75 -11.82
CA ARG A 316 4.46 -3.64 -11.39
C ARG A 316 4.52 -3.69 -9.88
N HIS A 317 4.49 -4.90 -9.36
CA HIS A 317 4.73 -5.17 -7.95
C HIS A 317 6.10 -5.80 -7.77
N GLN A 318 6.80 -5.40 -6.72
CA GLN A 318 8.08 -5.97 -6.32
C GLN A 318 8.03 -6.31 -4.83
N LEU A 319 8.22 -7.58 -4.50
CA LEU A 319 8.43 -8.04 -3.14
C LEU A 319 9.92 -8.17 -2.89
N ILE A 320 10.45 -7.39 -1.96
CA ILE A 320 11.82 -7.45 -1.48
C ILE A 320 11.83 -8.18 -0.15
N GLN A 321 12.55 -9.27 -0.10
CA GLN A 321 12.82 -10.06 1.10
C GLN A 321 14.29 -9.90 1.43
N GLY A 322 14.61 -9.57 2.68
CA GLY A 322 16.00 -9.32 3.07
C GLY A 322 16.33 -9.94 4.41
N GLU A 323 17.58 -10.33 4.54
CA GLU A 323 18.22 -10.70 5.79
C GLU A 323 19.49 -9.86 5.92
N ARG A 324 19.80 -9.39 7.13
CA ARG A 324 21.00 -8.60 7.33
C ARG A 324 22.21 -9.52 7.36
N SER A 325 23.22 -9.21 6.54
CA SER A 325 24.49 -9.96 6.56
C SER A 325 25.16 -9.78 7.91
N THR A 326 25.33 -10.86 8.66
CA THR A 326 26.24 -10.84 9.82
C THR A 326 27.62 -10.45 9.33
N PRO A 327 28.28 -9.42 9.87
CA PRO A 327 29.64 -9.11 9.47
C PRO A 327 30.49 -10.35 9.69
N SER A 328 31.03 -10.92 8.61
CA SER A 328 31.93 -12.06 8.65
C SER A 328 33.01 -11.76 9.69
N LYS A 329 33.05 -12.50 10.80
CA LYS A 329 34.19 -12.47 11.72
C LYS A 329 35.41 -12.74 10.87
N LYS A 330 36.27 -11.71 10.65
CA LYS A 330 37.59 -11.92 10.04
C LYS A 330 38.23 -13.12 10.73
N PRO A 331 38.72 -14.11 9.98
CA PRO A 331 39.46 -15.20 10.60
C PRO A 331 40.61 -14.59 11.43
N PRO A 332 40.88 -15.12 12.63
CA PRO A 332 41.97 -14.65 13.45
C PRO A 332 43.24 -14.66 12.59
N LYS A 333 43.99 -13.56 12.59
CA LYS A 333 45.30 -13.50 11.95
C LYS A 333 46.13 -14.65 12.47
N PRO A 334 46.79 -15.44 11.63
CA PRO A 334 47.69 -16.47 12.11
C PRO A 334 48.78 -15.79 12.97
N GLU A 335 48.90 -16.22 14.22
CA GLU A 335 50.03 -15.83 15.06
C GLU A 335 51.29 -16.33 14.37
N LEU A 336 52.10 -15.38 13.91
CA LEU A 336 53.49 -15.65 13.48
C LEU A 336 54.24 -16.08 14.73
N LYS A 337 54.61 -17.36 14.77
CA LYS A 337 55.62 -17.89 15.68
C LYS A 337 56.99 -17.58 15.12
#